data_30b93fd7cedf9c2ece74eba60cb106cb
#
_entry.id   30b93fd7cedf9c2ece74eba60cb106cb
#
_cell.length_a   1.000
_cell.length_b   1.000
_cell.length_c   1.000
_cell.angle_alpha   90.00
_cell.angle_beta   90.00
_cell.angle_gamma   90.00
#
_symmetry.space_group_name_H-M   'P 1'
#
loop_
_entity.id
_entity.type
_entity.pdbx_description
1 polymer ?
#
loop_
_entity_poly.entity_id
_entity_poly.type
_entity_poly.pdbx_seq_one_letter_code
_entity_poly.pdbx_strand_id
1 'polypeptide(L)'
;MLIFKTKQMKNLKYLILTISSLFLLTSCDRDLDINPEQGIDTETAISTPEGIQQILIGAYANTGDGDLFGGDLQIYADLLADDSYLYWWGTYAELGNIHEKNIISDNVYVRDTRGRAYKVINATNVILENLSVVKDADDKKRIEGEAKFLRALNYFELVRFFGKQYEAGKNNTQLGVPIVLKTVTDFNGDLSVARNTVEEVYTQVIKDLNESIANLPEENSFYADAYSAKALLSRVYLQKQDYTNARNIANDVIENSGKSLMTNYKDAFNTSENISEDLFAMQVTSQSGENDLITFYADEPQGGRGGDISLTEDYLNLF
;
A
#
# COMPACT_ATOMS: atom_id res chain seq x y z
N MET A 1 -54.73 45.90 45.45
CA MET A 1 -53.68 46.46 44.62
C MET A 1 -52.47 45.55 44.53
N LEU A 2 -52.30 44.54 45.36
CA LEU A 2 -51.13 43.58 45.31
C LEU A 2 -51.33 42.40 44.33
N ILE A 3 -52.58 41.97 44.05
CA ILE A 3 -52.82 40.73 43.23
C ILE A 3 -52.61 41.03 41.74
N PHE A 4 -52.74 42.25 41.26
CA PHE A 4 -52.45 42.61 39.83
C PHE A 4 -50.94 42.62 39.51
N LYS A 5 -50.07 42.97 40.46
CA LYS A 5 -48.65 43.05 40.26
C LYS A 5 -48.03 41.67 40.10
N THR A 6 -48.50 40.63 40.83
CA THR A 6 -48.00 39.29 40.80
C THR A 6 -48.34 38.56 39.50
N LYS A 7 -49.47 38.83 38.86
CA LYS A 7 -49.89 38.24 37.58
C LYS A 7 -49.10 38.82 36.40
N GLN A 8 -48.77 40.11 36.43
CA GLN A 8 -47.91 40.74 35.41
C GLN A 8 -46.47 40.26 35.48
N MET A 9 -45.93 40.07 36.65
CA MET A 9 -44.58 39.53 36.84
C MET A 9 -44.46 38.07 36.40
N LYS A 10 -45.50 37.25 36.55
CA LYS A 10 -45.51 35.87 36.04
C LYS A 10 -45.49 35.85 34.50
N ASN A 11 -46.31 36.67 33.86
CA ASN A 11 -46.37 36.74 32.41
C ASN A 11 -45.04 37.27 31.82
N LEU A 12 -44.40 38.23 32.47
CA LEU A 12 -43.07 38.71 32.06
C LEU A 12 -41.98 37.63 32.17
N LYS A 13 -42.02 36.78 33.21
CA LYS A 13 -41.09 35.63 33.34
C LYS A 13 -41.27 34.59 32.23
N TYR A 14 -42.52 34.28 31.86
CA TYR A 14 -42.79 33.37 30.74
C TYR A 14 -42.39 33.98 29.40
N LEU A 15 -42.59 35.29 29.19
CA LEU A 15 -42.15 35.99 27.99
C LEU A 15 -40.62 35.97 27.86
N ILE A 16 -39.90 36.22 28.95
CA ILE A 16 -38.40 36.14 28.96
C ILE A 16 -37.92 34.71 28.72
N LEU A 17 -38.59 33.71 29.30
CA LEU A 17 -38.23 32.28 29.10
C LEU A 17 -38.47 31.87 27.64
N THR A 18 -39.56 32.33 27.02
CA THR A 18 -39.88 32.01 25.61
C THR A 18 -38.92 32.70 24.65
N ILE A 19 -38.53 33.95 24.92
CA ILE A 19 -37.52 34.67 24.11
C ILE A 19 -36.15 34.03 24.27
N SER A 20 -35.76 33.64 25.49
CA SER A 20 -34.50 32.94 25.72
C SER A 20 -34.44 31.54 25.05
N SER A 21 -35.57 30.84 24.96
CA SER A 21 -35.68 29.55 24.27
C SER A 21 -35.58 29.70 22.73
N LEU A 22 -36.01 30.83 22.17
CA LEU A 22 -35.92 31.10 20.74
C LEU A 22 -34.47 31.39 20.27
N PHE A 23 -33.64 31.95 21.18
CA PHE A 23 -32.21 32.17 20.88
C PHE A 23 -31.35 30.90 20.95
N LEU A 24 -31.86 29.82 21.53
CA LEU A 24 -31.15 28.54 21.58
C LEU A 24 -31.33 27.69 20.31
N LEU A 25 -32.17 28.10 19.36
CA LEU A 25 -32.43 27.40 18.11
C LEU A 25 -31.64 27.94 16.92
N THR A 26 -30.80 28.95 17.09
CA THR A 26 -29.82 29.37 16.09
C THR A 26 -28.52 28.61 16.36
N SER A 27 -28.57 27.29 16.25
CA SER A 27 -27.36 26.48 16.12
C SER A 27 -26.71 26.85 14.79
N CYS A 28 -25.48 27.34 14.84
CA CYS A 28 -24.66 27.60 13.65
C CYS A 28 -24.36 26.26 12.96
N ASP A 29 -25.09 25.97 11.89
CA ASP A 29 -24.77 24.85 10.98
C ASP A 29 -23.48 25.10 10.18
N ARG A 30 -22.97 26.34 10.24
CA ARG A 30 -21.78 26.76 9.48
C ARG A 30 -20.43 26.26 10.00
N ASP A 31 -20.37 25.86 11.28
CA ASP A 31 -19.12 25.41 11.89
C ASP A 31 -18.95 23.88 11.85
N LEU A 32 -19.88 23.13 11.23
CA LEU A 32 -19.78 21.68 11.06
C LEU A 32 -19.16 21.28 9.71
N ASP A 33 -19.11 22.18 8.75
CA ASP A 33 -18.40 22.00 7.48
C ASP A 33 -16.97 22.59 7.57
N ILE A 34 -16.20 22.17 8.57
CA ILE A 34 -14.78 22.46 8.62
C ILE A 34 -14.12 21.50 7.64
N ASN A 35 -13.76 21.99 6.46
CA ASN A 35 -12.74 21.29 5.64
C ASN A 35 -11.50 21.13 6.50
N PRO A 36 -10.94 19.92 6.65
CA PRO A 36 -9.73 19.72 7.43
C PRO A 36 -8.64 20.63 6.88
N GLU A 37 -8.12 21.54 7.69
CA GLU A 37 -7.04 22.48 7.31
C GLU A 37 -5.77 21.77 6.85
N GLN A 38 -5.66 20.46 7.06
CA GLN A 38 -4.53 19.60 6.68
C GLN A 38 -4.89 18.51 5.66
N GLY A 39 -6.11 18.46 5.13
CA GLY A 39 -6.54 17.52 4.11
C GLY A 39 -7.08 18.23 2.88
N ILE A 40 -6.54 17.97 1.70
CA ILE A 40 -7.14 18.39 0.43
C ILE A 40 -8.32 17.45 0.18
N ASP A 41 -9.53 18.00 -0.04
CA ASP A 41 -10.67 17.17 -0.43
C ASP A 41 -10.42 16.52 -1.80
N THR A 42 -11.04 15.35 -2.02
CA THR A 42 -10.80 14.56 -3.22
C THR A 42 -11.13 15.30 -4.51
N GLU A 43 -12.20 16.10 -4.54
CA GLU A 43 -12.62 16.85 -5.74
C GLU A 43 -11.58 17.91 -6.10
N THR A 44 -11.03 18.61 -5.12
CA THR A 44 -9.94 19.57 -5.30
C THR A 44 -8.67 18.85 -5.74
N ALA A 45 -8.31 17.72 -5.12
CA ALA A 45 -7.11 16.98 -5.46
C ALA A 45 -7.10 16.47 -6.91
N ILE A 46 -8.22 15.93 -7.41
CA ILE A 46 -8.31 15.42 -8.79
C ILE A 46 -8.43 16.52 -9.85
N SER A 47 -8.59 17.78 -9.47
CA SER A 47 -8.80 18.91 -10.39
C SER A 47 -7.51 19.61 -10.83
N THR A 48 -6.36 19.29 -10.20
CA THR A 48 -5.08 19.95 -10.46
C THR A 48 -3.93 18.94 -10.66
N PRO A 49 -2.89 19.28 -11.45
CA PRO A 49 -1.70 18.44 -11.59
C PRO A 49 -1.01 18.17 -10.26
N GLU A 50 -0.91 19.19 -9.40
CA GLU A 50 -0.31 19.11 -8.06
C GLU A 50 -1.07 18.13 -7.16
N GLY A 51 -2.40 18.16 -7.23
CA GLY A 51 -3.24 17.25 -6.47
C GLY A 51 -3.06 15.79 -6.93
N ILE A 52 -2.98 15.54 -8.23
CA ILE A 52 -2.66 14.20 -8.78
C ILE A 52 -1.29 13.74 -8.28
N GLN A 53 -0.29 14.64 -8.27
CA GLN A 53 1.04 14.32 -7.73
C GLN A 53 0.98 13.98 -6.23
N GLN A 54 0.17 14.68 -5.43
CA GLN A 54 0.00 14.38 -4.01
C GLN A 54 -0.68 13.01 -3.79
N ILE A 55 -1.68 12.65 -4.60
CA ILE A 55 -2.29 11.31 -4.54
C ILE A 55 -1.26 10.23 -4.87
N LEU A 56 -0.37 10.47 -5.84
CA LEU A 56 0.70 9.54 -6.20
C LEU A 56 1.71 9.37 -5.05
N ILE A 57 2.14 10.45 -4.42
CA ILE A 57 3.01 10.40 -3.22
C ILE A 57 2.31 9.61 -2.11
N GLY A 58 1.02 9.85 -1.89
CA GLY A 58 0.21 9.09 -0.94
C GLY A 58 0.11 7.59 -1.29
N ALA A 59 0.10 7.24 -2.57
CA ALA A 59 0.10 5.84 -3.02
C ALA A 59 1.45 5.15 -2.71
N TYR A 60 2.59 5.84 -2.90
CA TYR A 60 3.90 5.35 -2.46
C TYR A 60 3.96 5.18 -0.95
N ALA A 61 3.52 6.18 -0.18
CA ALA A 61 3.50 6.12 1.28
C ALA A 61 2.66 4.94 1.79
N ASN A 62 1.46 4.72 1.23
CA ASN A 62 0.63 3.56 1.58
C ASN A 62 1.26 2.23 1.12
N THR A 63 2.05 2.20 0.05
CA THR A 63 2.78 0.98 -0.37
C THR A 63 3.94 0.67 0.60
N GLY A 64 4.60 1.69 1.13
CA GLY A 64 5.67 1.55 2.15
C GLY A 64 5.18 1.45 3.60
N ASP A 65 3.89 1.33 3.82
CA ASP A 65 3.26 1.15 5.14
C ASP A 65 3.58 -0.24 5.73
N GLY A 66 3.60 -0.36 7.07
CA GLY A 66 3.85 -1.61 7.79
C GLY A 66 3.00 -2.77 7.31
N ASP A 67 1.72 -2.52 7.03
CA ASP A 67 0.80 -3.53 6.49
C ASP A 67 1.23 -4.11 5.12
N LEU A 68 2.19 -3.49 4.42
CA LEU A 68 2.68 -3.94 3.10
C LEU A 68 4.22 -4.08 3.09
N PHE A 69 4.90 -3.20 2.34
CA PHE A 69 6.35 -3.28 2.13
C PHE A 69 7.17 -2.71 3.29
N GLY A 70 6.53 -2.06 4.26
CA GLY A 70 7.15 -1.64 5.51
C GLY A 70 7.42 -2.79 6.48
N GLY A 71 7.00 -4.03 6.16
CA GLY A 71 7.35 -5.19 6.97
C GLY A 71 6.50 -6.44 6.72
N ASP A 72 5.19 -6.34 6.78
CA ASP A 72 4.28 -7.48 6.84
C ASP A 72 4.43 -8.48 5.69
N LEU A 73 4.62 -8.00 4.45
CA LEU A 73 4.79 -8.91 3.31
C LEU A 73 6.05 -9.78 3.43
N GLN A 74 7.15 -9.23 3.94
CA GLN A 74 8.39 -9.96 4.17
C GLN A 74 8.22 -10.93 5.34
N ILE A 75 7.62 -10.47 6.44
CA ILE A 75 7.33 -11.27 7.62
C ILE A 75 6.45 -12.48 7.25
N TYR A 76 5.39 -12.27 6.46
CA TYR A 76 4.54 -13.38 6.02
C TYR A 76 5.28 -14.36 5.10
N ALA A 77 6.13 -13.86 4.22
CA ALA A 77 6.92 -14.72 3.35
C ALA A 77 7.80 -15.67 4.17
N ASP A 78 8.43 -15.16 5.21
CA ASP A 78 9.27 -15.93 6.11
C ASP A 78 8.45 -16.89 6.99
N LEU A 79 7.38 -16.39 7.63
CA LEU A 79 6.52 -17.23 8.49
C LEU A 79 5.79 -18.33 7.71
N LEU A 80 5.48 -18.13 6.42
CA LEU A 80 4.86 -19.12 5.55
C LEU A 80 5.87 -20.07 4.90
N ALA A 81 7.17 -19.77 4.98
CA ALA A 81 8.23 -20.62 4.46
C ALA A 81 8.37 -21.94 5.24
N ASP A 82 9.43 -22.66 4.98
CA ASP A 82 9.71 -23.93 5.66
C ASP A 82 10.07 -23.71 7.13
N ASP A 83 9.33 -24.34 8.03
CA ASP A 83 9.48 -24.25 9.49
C ASP A 83 10.85 -24.79 9.99
N SER A 84 11.60 -25.53 9.16
CA SER A 84 12.93 -26.00 9.53
C SER A 84 13.97 -24.90 9.65
N TYR A 85 13.70 -23.71 9.08
CA TYR A 85 14.69 -22.62 9.03
C TYR A 85 14.37 -21.44 9.95
N LEU A 86 13.14 -21.33 10.45
CA LEU A 86 12.69 -20.21 11.28
C LEU A 86 11.96 -20.69 12.53
N TYR A 87 12.15 -19.96 13.63
CA TYR A 87 11.32 -20.05 14.82
C TYR A 87 10.51 -18.77 15.01
N TRP A 88 9.24 -18.92 15.42
CA TRP A 88 8.41 -17.84 15.93
C TRP A 88 8.33 -17.93 17.46
N TRP A 89 8.83 -16.89 18.14
CA TRP A 89 8.79 -16.76 19.60
C TRP A 89 7.87 -15.63 20.07
N GLY A 90 7.33 -14.86 19.12
CA GLY A 90 6.54 -13.67 19.40
C GLY A 90 5.23 -13.96 20.12
N THR A 91 4.67 -12.91 20.70
CA THR A 91 3.42 -12.95 21.48
C THR A 91 2.19 -12.54 20.67
N TYR A 92 2.35 -12.12 19.41
CA TYR A 92 1.23 -11.81 18.51
C TYR A 92 0.60 -13.11 17.99
N ALA A 93 -0.61 -13.41 18.48
CA ALA A 93 -1.30 -14.65 18.14
C ALA A 93 -1.58 -14.77 16.63
N GLU A 94 -1.87 -13.67 15.98
CA GLU A 94 -2.19 -13.62 14.55
C GLU A 94 -0.98 -13.97 13.67
N LEU A 95 0.22 -13.51 14.02
CA LEU A 95 1.46 -13.89 13.35
C LEU A 95 1.84 -15.34 13.67
N GLY A 96 1.60 -15.78 14.90
CA GLY A 96 1.70 -17.19 15.29
C GLY A 96 0.81 -18.09 14.44
N ASN A 97 -0.45 -17.71 14.21
CA ASN A 97 -1.37 -18.43 13.33
C ASN A 97 -0.86 -18.52 11.87
N ILE A 98 -0.17 -17.48 11.39
CA ILE A 98 0.46 -17.49 10.06
C ILE A 98 1.61 -18.49 10.03
N HIS A 99 2.49 -18.47 11.04
CA HIS A 99 3.59 -19.41 11.17
C HIS A 99 3.09 -20.86 11.24
N GLU A 100 2.06 -21.13 12.05
CA GLU A 100 1.43 -22.45 12.15
C GLU A 100 0.61 -22.87 10.93
N LYS A 101 0.51 -22.01 9.88
CA LYS A 101 -0.34 -22.20 8.70
C LYS A 101 -1.82 -22.45 9.05
N ASN A 102 -2.25 -21.94 10.20
CA ASN A 102 -3.62 -22.04 10.72
C ASN A 102 -4.30 -20.65 10.77
N ILE A 103 -4.33 -19.99 9.62
CA ILE A 103 -4.82 -18.62 9.50
C ILE A 103 -6.35 -18.58 9.66
N ILE A 104 -6.83 -17.87 10.67
CA ILE A 104 -8.25 -17.64 10.91
C ILE A 104 -8.80 -16.55 10.01
N SER A 105 -10.11 -16.59 9.73
CA SER A 105 -10.75 -15.69 8.74
C SER A 105 -10.79 -14.22 9.14
N ASP A 106 -10.64 -13.92 10.42
CA ASP A 106 -10.62 -12.58 11.03
C ASP A 106 -9.22 -12.14 11.49
N ASN A 107 -8.17 -12.82 11.00
CA ASN A 107 -6.78 -12.42 11.26
C ASN A 107 -6.56 -10.97 10.80
N VAL A 108 -6.22 -10.09 11.74
CA VAL A 108 -6.14 -8.64 11.49
C VAL A 108 -5.01 -8.28 10.53
N TYR A 109 -3.85 -8.93 10.63
CA TYR A 109 -2.72 -8.72 9.74
C TYR A 109 -3.11 -9.01 8.28
N VAL A 110 -3.71 -10.18 8.03
CA VAL A 110 -4.16 -10.60 6.69
C VAL A 110 -5.23 -9.65 6.13
N ARG A 111 -6.16 -9.20 6.98
CA ARG A 111 -7.21 -8.23 6.63
C ARG A 111 -6.59 -6.88 6.25
N ASP A 112 -5.66 -6.37 7.07
CA ASP A 112 -5.13 -5.02 6.95
C ASP A 112 -4.19 -4.93 5.75
N THR A 113 -3.32 -5.92 5.52
CA THR A 113 -2.52 -6.07 4.30
C THR A 113 -3.38 -6.04 3.03
N ARG A 114 -4.44 -6.85 3.00
CA ARG A 114 -5.36 -6.86 1.85
C ARG A 114 -6.04 -5.50 1.67
N GLY A 115 -6.52 -4.90 2.75
CA GLY A 115 -7.18 -3.60 2.75
C GLY A 115 -6.25 -2.49 2.25
N ARG A 116 -5.01 -2.47 2.74
CA ARG A 116 -3.99 -1.49 2.34
C ARG A 116 -3.64 -1.61 0.86
N ALA A 117 -3.43 -2.83 0.36
CA ALA A 117 -3.15 -3.03 -1.07
C ALA A 117 -4.28 -2.51 -1.97
N TYR A 118 -5.54 -2.78 -1.64
CA TYR A 118 -6.68 -2.23 -2.40
C TYR A 118 -6.84 -0.72 -2.24
N LYS A 119 -6.43 -0.13 -1.11
CA LYS A 119 -6.36 1.33 -0.96
C LYS A 119 -5.34 1.94 -1.93
N VAL A 120 -4.16 1.34 -2.08
CA VAL A 120 -3.17 1.76 -3.08
C VAL A 120 -3.74 1.61 -4.50
N ILE A 121 -4.33 0.47 -4.82
CA ILE A 121 -4.96 0.21 -6.12
C ILE A 121 -6.03 1.27 -6.42
N ASN A 122 -6.86 1.61 -5.46
CA ASN A 122 -7.87 2.65 -5.65
C ASN A 122 -7.25 4.03 -5.90
N ALA A 123 -6.21 4.41 -5.14
CA ALA A 123 -5.48 5.66 -5.36
C ALA A 123 -4.87 5.71 -6.78
N THR A 124 -4.29 4.60 -7.27
CA THR A 124 -3.77 4.52 -8.65
C THR A 124 -4.88 4.64 -9.69
N ASN A 125 -6.06 4.07 -9.44
CA ASN A 125 -7.21 4.23 -10.34
C ASN A 125 -7.68 5.68 -10.40
N VAL A 126 -7.76 6.37 -9.26
CA VAL A 126 -8.07 7.81 -9.19
C VAL A 126 -7.11 8.61 -10.07
N ILE A 127 -5.81 8.36 -9.96
CA ILE A 127 -4.78 9.02 -10.78
C ILE A 127 -5.04 8.76 -12.26
N LEU A 128 -5.17 7.49 -12.66
CA LEU A 128 -5.31 7.07 -14.05
C LEU A 128 -6.59 7.61 -14.72
N GLU A 129 -7.68 7.74 -13.99
CA GLU A 129 -8.94 8.32 -14.48
C GLU A 129 -8.87 9.86 -14.63
N ASN A 130 -7.96 10.54 -13.91
CA ASN A 130 -7.87 12.00 -13.88
C ASN A 130 -6.60 12.57 -14.53
N LEU A 131 -5.82 11.77 -15.26
CA LEU A 131 -4.60 12.21 -15.95
C LEU A 131 -4.80 13.36 -16.94
N SER A 132 -6.03 13.65 -17.36
CA SER A 132 -6.35 14.74 -18.29
C SER A 132 -6.05 16.14 -17.74
N VAL A 133 -5.96 16.30 -16.41
CA VAL A 133 -5.61 17.57 -15.76
C VAL A 133 -4.11 17.88 -15.88
N VAL A 134 -3.26 16.86 -16.00
CA VAL A 134 -1.81 17.01 -16.20
C VAL A 134 -1.54 17.38 -17.66
N LYS A 135 -1.08 18.62 -17.88
CA LYS A 135 -0.91 19.18 -19.22
C LYS A 135 0.46 18.92 -19.81
N ASP A 136 1.51 18.87 -18.98
CA ASP A 136 2.83 18.49 -19.42
C ASP A 136 2.85 17.01 -19.85
N ALA A 137 3.38 16.74 -21.03
CA ALA A 137 3.32 15.41 -21.63
C ALA A 137 4.27 14.41 -20.95
N ASP A 138 5.41 14.87 -20.49
CA ASP A 138 6.43 14.03 -19.86
C ASP A 138 6.02 13.72 -18.41
N ASP A 139 5.55 14.73 -17.67
CA ASP A 139 4.95 14.50 -16.34
C ASP A 139 3.75 13.56 -16.40
N LYS A 140 2.89 13.72 -17.40
CA LYS A 140 1.73 12.84 -17.58
C LYS A 140 2.14 11.39 -17.79
N LYS A 141 3.14 11.13 -18.66
CA LYS A 141 3.68 9.78 -18.88
C LYS A 141 4.31 9.21 -17.62
N ARG A 142 5.14 10.01 -16.94
CA ARG A 142 5.79 9.62 -15.71
C ARG A 142 4.76 9.22 -14.62
N ILE A 143 3.78 10.08 -14.36
CA ILE A 143 2.71 9.83 -13.37
C ILE A 143 1.90 8.57 -13.76
N GLU A 144 1.55 8.41 -15.04
CA GLU A 144 0.87 7.21 -15.54
C GLU A 144 1.72 5.95 -15.32
N GLY A 145 3.01 6.01 -15.65
CA GLY A 145 3.95 4.92 -15.49
C GLY A 145 4.11 4.50 -14.02
N GLU A 146 4.27 5.47 -13.13
CA GLU A 146 4.38 5.22 -11.68
C GLU A 146 3.09 4.64 -11.09
N ALA A 147 1.92 5.17 -11.45
CA ALA A 147 0.64 4.66 -11.00
C ALA A 147 0.42 3.20 -11.44
N LYS A 148 0.77 2.85 -12.69
CA LYS A 148 0.69 1.48 -13.20
C LYS A 148 1.70 0.56 -12.53
N PHE A 149 2.92 1.02 -12.26
CA PHE A 149 3.91 0.27 -11.49
C PHE A 149 3.38 -0.10 -10.11
N LEU A 150 2.88 0.87 -9.34
CA LEU A 150 2.34 0.64 -8.00
C LEU A 150 1.12 -0.30 -8.03
N ARG A 151 0.24 -0.16 -9.03
CA ARG A 151 -0.91 -1.05 -9.18
C ARG A 151 -0.48 -2.47 -9.49
N ALA A 152 0.46 -2.65 -10.40
CA ALA A 152 1.01 -3.95 -10.74
C ALA A 152 1.72 -4.61 -9.56
N LEU A 153 2.54 -3.85 -8.81
CA LEU A 153 3.25 -4.32 -7.63
C LEU A 153 2.26 -4.87 -6.59
N ASN A 154 1.21 -4.10 -6.27
CA ASN A 154 0.20 -4.52 -5.29
C ASN A 154 -0.63 -5.71 -5.79
N TYR A 155 -1.03 -5.78 -7.06
CA TYR A 155 -1.72 -6.96 -7.60
C TYR A 155 -0.83 -8.20 -7.62
N PHE A 156 0.45 -8.04 -7.90
CA PHE A 156 1.40 -9.15 -7.88
C PHE A 156 1.54 -9.75 -6.47
N GLU A 157 1.69 -8.93 -5.45
CA GLU A 157 1.73 -9.42 -4.07
C GLU A 157 0.37 -10.01 -3.63
N LEU A 158 -0.73 -9.36 -3.97
CA LEU A 158 -2.06 -9.89 -3.67
C LEU A 158 -2.27 -11.29 -4.26
N VAL A 159 -1.90 -11.53 -5.53
CA VAL A 159 -2.10 -12.85 -6.14
C VAL A 159 -1.15 -13.90 -5.57
N ARG A 160 0.06 -13.51 -5.14
CA ARG A 160 1.02 -14.41 -4.50
C ARG A 160 0.55 -14.90 -3.14
N PHE A 161 0.00 -14.00 -2.31
CA PHE A 161 -0.42 -14.32 -0.94
C PHE A 161 -1.86 -14.81 -0.84
N PHE A 162 -2.76 -14.36 -1.70
CA PHE A 162 -4.19 -14.64 -1.61
C PHE A 162 -4.73 -15.52 -2.75
N GLY A 163 -3.95 -15.79 -3.78
CA GLY A 163 -4.26 -16.70 -4.87
C GLY A 163 -3.58 -18.06 -4.69
N LYS A 164 -3.94 -19.01 -5.55
CA LYS A 164 -3.15 -20.22 -5.72
C LYS A 164 -1.94 -19.94 -6.61
N GLN A 165 -0.89 -20.75 -6.46
CA GLN A 165 0.31 -20.63 -7.27
C GLN A 165 -0.02 -20.77 -8.77
N TYR A 166 0.73 -20.02 -9.59
CA TYR A 166 0.68 -20.15 -11.05
C TYR A 166 1.31 -21.48 -11.47
N GLU A 167 0.65 -22.20 -12.38
CA GLU A 167 1.10 -23.51 -12.90
C GLU A 167 1.45 -23.36 -14.39
N ALA A 168 2.72 -23.45 -14.74
CA ALA A 168 3.15 -23.37 -16.14
C ALA A 168 2.49 -24.44 -17.01
N GLY A 169 2.07 -24.04 -18.20
CA GLY A 169 1.41 -24.94 -19.15
C GLY A 169 -0.05 -25.30 -18.80
N LYS A 170 -0.62 -24.67 -17.77
CA LYS A 170 -2.04 -24.76 -17.42
C LYS A 170 -2.80 -23.48 -17.76
N ASN A 171 -4.12 -23.55 -17.79
CA ASN A 171 -4.98 -22.39 -18.06
C ASN A 171 -5.13 -21.44 -16.86
N ASN A 172 -4.63 -21.82 -15.70
CA ASN A 172 -4.62 -21.03 -14.46
C ASN A 172 -5.99 -20.40 -14.10
N THR A 173 -7.06 -21.21 -14.24
CA THR A 173 -8.44 -20.80 -13.98
C THR A 173 -8.81 -20.85 -12.49
N GLN A 174 -7.90 -21.28 -11.60
CA GLN A 174 -8.08 -21.20 -10.16
C GLN A 174 -8.23 -19.74 -9.72
N LEU A 175 -8.96 -19.54 -8.61
CA LEU A 175 -9.26 -18.19 -8.12
C LEU A 175 -8.01 -17.46 -7.66
N GLY A 176 -7.78 -16.32 -8.27
CA GLY A 176 -6.82 -15.28 -7.87
C GLY A 176 -7.46 -14.28 -6.91
N VAL A 177 -7.41 -13.00 -7.25
CA VAL A 177 -7.99 -11.89 -6.47
C VAL A 177 -8.90 -11.01 -7.34
N PRO A 178 -9.83 -10.22 -6.79
CA PRO A 178 -10.63 -9.27 -7.55
C PRO A 178 -9.77 -8.25 -8.29
N ILE A 179 -10.00 -8.03 -9.58
CA ILE A 179 -9.39 -6.95 -10.35
C ILE A 179 -10.36 -5.77 -10.39
N VAL A 180 -9.96 -4.67 -9.75
CA VAL A 180 -10.72 -3.40 -9.68
C VAL A 180 -9.91 -2.33 -10.40
N LEU A 181 -10.36 -1.91 -11.59
CA LEU A 181 -9.67 -0.94 -12.45
C LEU A 181 -10.42 0.40 -12.54
N LYS A 182 -11.45 0.56 -11.74
CA LYS A 182 -12.24 1.78 -11.60
C LYS A 182 -12.12 2.33 -10.20
N THR A 183 -12.19 3.65 -10.10
CA THR A 183 -12.24 4.32 -8.80
C THR A 183 -13.48 3.91 -8.02
N VAL A 184 -13.28 3.55 -6.76
CA VAL A 184 -14.35 3.35 -5.79
C VAL A 184 -14.46 4.63 -4.96
N THR A 185 -15.59 5.32 -5.05
CA THR A 185 -15.86 6.57 -4.32
C THR A 185 -16.90 6.40 -3.21
N ASP A 186 -17.81 5.43 -3.36
CA ASP A 186 -18.81 5.12 -2.35
C ASP A 186 -18.46 3.80 -1.63
N PHE A 187 -18.07 3.93 -0.37
CA PHE A 187 -17.73 2.80 0.50
C PHE A 187 -18.93 2.29 1.31
N ASN A 188 -20.10 2.89 1.17
CA ASN A 188 -21.33 2.48 1.85
C ASN A 188 -22.19 1.53 0.99
N GLY A 189 -21.87 1.41 -0.31
CA GLY A 189 -22.56 0.54 -1.24
C GLY A 189 -22.09 -0.92 -1.17
N ASP A 190 -22.65 -1.78 -2.05
CA ASP A 190 -22.17 -3.15 -2.21
C ASP A 190 -20.82 -3.14 -2.94
N LEU A 191 -19.77 -3.43 -2.19
CA LEU A 191 -18.39 -3.56 -2.68
C LEU A 191 -18.02 -4.99 -3.05
N SER A 192 -19.00 -5.88 -3.16
CA SER A 192 -18.78 -7.29 -3.51
C SER A 192 -18.30 -7.41 -4.95
N VAL A 193 -17.05 -7.80 -5.14
CA VAL A 193 -16.45 -8.08 -6.45
C VAL A 193 -15.98 -9.52 -6.49
N ALA A 194 -16.38 -10.24 -7.52
CA ALA A 194 -15.94 -11.62 -7.73
C ALA A 194 -14.41 -11.68 -7.92
N ARG A 195 -13.82 -12.77 -7.43
CA ARG A 195 -12.40 -13.03 -7.68
C ARG A 195 -12.17 -13.37 -9.16
N ASN A 196 -11.19 -12.78 -9.75
CA ASN A 196 -10.67 -13.13 -11.05
C ASN A 196 -9.82 -14.40 -10.97
N THR A 197 -9.55 -15.02 -12.10
CA THR A 197 -8.61 -16.14 -12.17
C THR A 197 -7.18 -15.68 -11.96
N VAL A 198 -6.31 -16.60 -11.57
CA VAL A 198 -4.85 -16.33 -11.45
C VAL A 198 -4.30 -15.83 -12.79
N GLU A 199 -4.70 -16.44 -13.94
CA GLU A 199 -4.25 -15.99 -15.26
C GLU A 199 -4.66 -14.54 -15.57
N GLU A 200 -5.90 -14.14 -15.24
CA GLU A 200 -6.36 -12.77 -15.46
C GLU A 200 -5.58 -11.76 -14.63
N VAL A 201 -5.25 -12.11 -13.37
CA VAL A 201 -4.47 -11.21 -12.51
C VAL A 201 -3.05 -11.05 -13.04
N TYR A 202 -2.37 -12.15 -13.40
CA TYR A 202 -1.03 -12.06 -14.00
C TYR A 202 -1.03 -11.31 -15.34
N THR A 203 -2.08 -11.49 -16.15
CA THR A 203 -2.25 -10.74 -17.40
C THR A 203 -2.36 -9.24 -17.14
N GLN A 204 -3.15 -8.83 -16.13
CA GLN A 204 -3.27 -7.43 -15.75
C GLN A 204 -1.95 -6.86 -15.22
N VAL A 205 -1.25 -7.61 -14.37
CA VAL A 205 0.07 -7.22 -13.83
C VAL A 205 1.08 -6.98 -14.95
N ILE A 206 1.19 -7.93 -15.88
CA ILE A 206 2.11 -7.82 -17.03
C ILE A 206 1.73 -6.64 -17.94
N LYS A 207 0.44 -6.42 -18.17
CA LYS A 207 -0.04 -5.27 -18.94
C LYS A 207 0.38 -3.96 -18.30
N ASP A 208 0.09 -3.77 -17.02
CA ASP A 208 0.43 -2.56 -16.29
C ASP A 208 1.95 -2.31 -16.27
N LEU A 209 2.77 -3.36 -16.09
CA LEU A 209 4.23 -3.24 -16.12
C LEU A 209 4.77 -2.87 -17.50
N ASN A 210 4.25 -3.46 -18.58
CA ASN A 210 4.69 -3.08 -19.93
C ASN A 210 4.33 -1.63 -20.27
N GLU A 211 3.15 -1.17 -19.87
CA GLU A 211 2.72 0.21 -20.04
C GLU A 211 3.53 1.16 -19.12
N SER A 212 3.90 0.71 -17.91
CA SER A 212 4.79 1.42 -17.01
C SER A 212 6.19 1.61 -17.62
N ILE A 213 6.80 0.53 -18.12
CA ILE A 213 8.13 0.57 -18.76
C ILE A 213 8.14 1.55 -19.97
N ALA A 214 7.06 1.60 -20.74
CA ALA A 214 6.95 2.49 -21.89
C ALA A 214 6.80 3.97 -21.52
N ASN A 215 6.33 4.27 -20.33
CA ASN A 215 6.01 5.62 -19.87
C ASN A 215 7.02 6.20 -18.88
N LEU A 216 7.74 5.36 -18.15
CA LEU A 216 8.71 5.80 -17.14
C LEU A 216 10.03 6.25 -17.77
N PRO A 217 10.69 7.28 -17.21
CA PRO A 217 12.06 7.59 -17.53
C PRO A 217 13.02 6.49 -17.06
N GLU A 218 14.24 6.50 -17.56
CA GLU A 218 15.30 5.57 -17.11
C GLU A 218 15.83 5.90 -15.69
N GLU A 219 15.68 7.17 -15.26
CA GLU A 219 16.01 7.62 -13.91
C GLU A 219 14.87 8.49 -13.37
N ASN A 220 14.43 8.21 -12.13
CA ASN A 220 13.31 8.92 -11.50
C ASN A 220 13.54 9.16 -9.99
N SER A 221 14.73 9.55 -9.61
CA SER A 221 15.09 9.82 -8.21
C SER A 221 14.79 8.63 -7.28
N PHE A 222 13.88 8.80 -6.31
CA PHE A 222 13.47 7.77 -5.35
C PHE A 222 12.20 7.01 -5.78
N TYR A 223 11.61 7.39 -6.89
CA TYR A 223 10.38 6.79 -7.40
C TYR A 223 10.68 5.70 -8.43
N ALA A 224 9.67 4.93 -8.79
CA ALA A 224 9.83 3.90 -9.80
C ALA A 224 10.28 4.49 -11.14
N ASP A 225 11.26 3.85 -11.76
CA ASP A 225 11.79 4.12 -13.08
C ASP A 225 11.58 2.92 -14.02
N ALA A 226 12.01 3.02 -15.25
CA ALA A 226 11.85 1.95 -16.23
C ALA A 226 12.56 0.65 -15.81
N TYR A 227 13.71 0.73 -15.14
CA TYR A 227 14.45 -0.45 -14.70
C TYR A 227 13.85 -1.10 -13.47
N SER A 228 13.25 -0.33 -12.56
CA SER A 228 12.43 -0.83 -11.46
C SER A 228 11.26 -1.67 -11.98
N ALA A 229 10.55 -1.16 -13.00
CA ALA A 229 9.43 -1.85 -13.62
C ALA A 229 9.89 -3.12 -14.38
N LYS A 230 11.02 -3.08 -15.09
CA LYS A 230 11.63 -4.25 -15.73
C LYS A 230 12.04 -5.31 -14.69
N ALA A 231 12.66 -4.91 -13.59
CA ALA A 231 13.06 -5.83 -12.53
C ALA A 231 11.84 -6.55 -11.92
N LEU A 232 10.77 -5.82 -11.64
CA LEU A 232 9.51 -6.42 -11.19
C LEU A 232 8.91 -7.35 -12.24
N LEU A 233 8.91 -6.97 -13.52
CA LEU A 233 8.40 -7.81 -14.61
C LEU A 233 9.21 -9.11 -14.74
N SER A 234 10.54 -9.06 -14.55
CA SER A 234 11.38 -10.25 -14.51
C SER A 234 10.96 -11.21 -13.39
N ARG A 235 10.67 -10.70 -12.18
CA ARG A 235 10.14 -11.50 -11.07
C ARG A 235 8.76 -12.10 -11.38
N VAL A 236 7.89 -11.35 -12.05
CA VAL A 236 6.56 -11.84 -12.50
C VAL A 236 6.72 -13.01 -13.47
N TYR A 237 7.61 -12.90 -14.46
CA TYR A 237 7.88 -13.99 -15.39
C TYR A 237 8.55 -15.20 -14.71
N LEU A 238 9.44 -14.96 -13.75
CA LEU A 238 10.01 -16.04 -12.94
C LEU A 238 8.93 -16.83 -12.19
N GLN A 239 8.00 -16.13 -11.56
CA GLN A 239 6.88 -16.74 -10.85
C GLN A 239 5.93 -17.50 -11.80
N LYS A 240 5.78 -17.03 -13.03
CA LYS A 240 5.06 -17.75 -14.10
C LYS A 240 5.83 -18.93 -14.67
N GLN A 241 7.07 -19.17 -14.23
CA GLN A 241 8.00 -20.15 -14.80
C GLN A 241 8.34 -19.89 -16.28
N ASP A 242 8.16 -18.67 -16.75
CA ASP A 242 8.62 -18.20 -18.06
C ASP A 242 10.08 -17.74 -17.95
N TYR A 243 10.97 -18.70 -17.78
CA TYR A 243 12.39 -18.46 -17.54
C TYR A 243 13.09 -17.74 -18.70
N THR A 244 12.56 -17.85 -19.92
CA THR A 244 13.12 -17.16 -21.08
C THR A 244 12.90 -15.66 -20.98
N ASN A 245 11.69 -15.22 -20.75
CA ASN A 245 11.38 -13.80 -20.58
C ASN A 245 11.97 -13.24 -19.30
N ALA A 246 11.92 -13.99 -18.18
CA ALA A 246 12.55 -13.60 -16.92
C ALA A 246 14.04 -13.29 -17.11
N ARG A 247 14.78 -14.21 -17.73
CA ARG A 247 16.23 -14.05 -18.00
C ARG A 247 16.50 -12.88 -18.93
N ASN A 248 15.76 -12.74 -20.02
CA ASN A 248 16.04 -11.71 -21.03
C ASN A 248 15.85 -10.29 -20.44
N ILE A 249 14.79 -10.09 -19.62
CA ILE A 249 14.53 -8.81 -18.97
C ILE A 249 15.56 -8.58 -17.84
N ALA A 250 15.89 -9.60 -17.06
CA ALA A 250 16.94 -9.48 -16.03
C ALA A 250 18.28 -9.07 -16.63
N ASN A 251 18.68 -9.67 -17.77
CA ASN A 251 19.90 -9.29 -18.47
C ASN A 251 19.86 -7.85 -18.95
N ASP A 252 18.74 -7.37 -19.50
CA ASP A 252 18.58 -5.98 -19.90
C ASP A 252 18.77 -5.01 -18.71
N VAL A 253 18.22 -5.35 -17.54
CA VAL A 253 18.42 -4.56 -16.31
C VAL A 253 19.91 -4.58 -15.89
N ILE A 254 20.56 -5.75 -15.88
CA ILE A 254 21.96 -5.89 -15.47
C ILE A 254 22.88 -5.09 -16.39
N GLU A 255 22.64 -5.14 -17.71
CA GLU A 255 23.51 -4.51 -18.70
C GLU A 255 23.30 -3.00 -18.83
N ASN A 256 22.08 -2.51 -18.62
CA ASN A 256 21.68 -1.17 -19.03
C ASN A 256 21.22 -0.24 -17.88
N SER A 257 20.93 -0.75 -16.68
CA SER A 257 20.43 0.10 -15.56
C SER A 257 21.50 0.99 -14.92
N GLY A 258 22.79 0.74 -15.20
CA GLY A 258 23.87 1.41 -14.49
C GLY A 258 24.06 0.96 -13.04
N LYS A 259 23.26 0.00 -12.55
CA LYS A 259 23.36 -0.54 -11.19
C LYS A 259 24.45 -1.61 -11.12
N SER A 260 25.03 -1.79 -9.93
CA SER A 260 26.10 -2.76 -9.70
C SER A 260 26.01 -3.33 -8.29
N LEU A 261 26.41 -4.58 -8.15
CA LEU A 261 26.49 -5.24 -6.85
C LEU A 261 27.50 -4.53 -5.93
N MET A 262 27.20 -4.51 -4.65
CA MET A 262 28.12 -4.02 -3.63
C MET A 262 29.36 -4.92 -3.58
N THR A 263 30.53 -4.32 -3.34
CA THR A 263 31.81 -5.06 -3.29
C THR A 263 31.80 -6.12 -2.19
N ASN A 264 31.22 -5.79 -1.04
CA ASN A 264 31.05 -6.74 0.06
C ASN A 264 29.55 -6.93 0.30
N TYR A 265 29.11 -8.15 0.41
CA TYR A 265 27.70 -8.52 0.64
C TYR A 265 27.08 -7.79 1.86
N LYS A 266 27.81 -7.71 2.97
CA LYS A 266 27.33 -7.04 4.19
C LYS A 266 27.06 -5.55 4.03
N ASP A 267 27.68 -4.89 3.06
CA ASP A 267 27.54 -3.45 2.82
C ASP A 267 26.22 -3.14 2.07
N ALA A 268 25.50 -4.16 1.60
CA ALA A 268 24.16 -4.04 1.04
C ALA A 268 23.05 -3.87 2.10
N PHE A 269 23.39 -3.99 3.39
CA PHE A 269 22.41 -3.98 4.48
C PHE A 269 22.74 -2.91 5.52
N ASN A 270 21.72 -2.46 6.27
CA ASN A 270 21.85 -1.49 7.34
C ASN A 270 22.47 -0.14 6.89
N THR A 271 22.09 0.29 5.70
CA THR A 271 22.51 1.58 5.13
C THR A 271 21.49 2.67 5.46
N SER A 272 21.95 3.91 5.57
CA SER A 272 21.08 5.09 5.76
C SER A 272 20.67 5.76 4.45
N GLU A 273 21.20 5.27 3.31
CA GLU A 273 20.99 5.83 1.97
C GLU A 273 20.84 4.68 0.98
N ASN A 274 20.24 4.98 -0.18
CA ASN A 274 20.17 4.02 -1.28
C ASN A 274 21.59 3.69 -1.78
N ILE A 275 21.82 2.42 -2.10
CA ILE A 275 23.10 1.91 -2.55
C ILE A 275 23.12 1.66 -4.07
N SER A 276 24.30 1.38 -4.62
CA SER A 276 24.46 1.12 -6.06
C SER A 276 23.70 -0.12 -6.56
N GLU A 277 23.27 -0.99 -5.68
CA GLU A 277 22.55 -2.24 -5.97
C GLU A 277 21.03 -2.04 -6.02
N ASP A 278 20.52 -0.95 -5.42
CA ASP A 278 19.08 -0.71 -5.32
C ASP A 278 18.49 -0.30 -6.67
N LEU A 279 17.62 -1.12 -7.21
CA LEU A 279 16.78 -0.78 -8.36
C LEU A 279 15.55 0.03 -7.95
N PHE A 280 14.98 -0.32 -6.81
CA PHE A 280 13.85 0.37 -6.20
C PHE A 280 13.80 0.08 -4.70
N ALA A 281 13.62 1.12 -3.89
CA ALA A 281 13.49 0.99 -2.45
C ALA A 281 12.37 1.89 -1.92
N MET A 282 11.54 1.35 -1.03
CA MET A 282 10.61 2.16 -0.27
C MET A 282 11.41 3.05 0.68
N GLN A 283 11.19 4.38 0.57
CA GLN A 283 11.94 5.33 1.37
C GLN A 283 11.37 5.39 2.80
N VAL A 284 12.21 5.09 3.78
CA VAL A 284 11.88 5.19 5.21
C VAL A 284 12.71 6.31 5.81
N THR A 285 12.04 7.27 6.44
CA THR A 285 12.66 8.41 7.12
C THR A 285 12.16 8.52 8.56
N SER A 286 12.74 9.41 9.35
CA SER A 286 12.25 9.67 10.71
C SER A 286 10.81 10.24 10.77
N GLN A 287 10.24 10.63 9.63
CA GLN A 287 8.92 11.27 9.53
C GLN A 287 7.94 10.53 8.63
N SER A 288 8.41 9.55 7.86
CA SER A 288 7.59 8.83 6.88
C SER A 288 8.14 7.44 6.63
N GLY A 289 7.23 6.49 6.42
CA GLY A 289 7.54 5.08 6.23
C GLY A 289 7.66 4.33 7.56
N GLU A 290 7.56 3.03 7.48
CA GLU A 290 7.64 2.10 8.60
C GLU A 290 8.67 1.01 8.29
N ASN A 291 9.25 0.43 9.32
CA ASN A 291 10.17 -0.69 9.22
C ASN A 291 9.91 -1.69 10.33
N ASP A 292 8.86 -2.48 10.16
CA ASP A 292 8.47 -3.51 11.11
C ASP A 292 9.43 -4.70 11.15
N LEU A 293 10.33 -4.82 10.16
CA LEU A 293 11.39 -5.82 10.21
C LEU A 293 12.27 -5.63 11.45
N ILE A 294 12.59 -4.38 11.82
CA ILE A 294 13.31 -4.11 13.07
C ILE A 294 12.52 -4.61 14.28
N THR A 295 11.21 -4.39 14.28
CA THR A 295 10.33 -4.78 15.40
C THR A 295 10.42 -6.28 15.69
N PHE A 296 10.39 -7.13 14.66
CA PHE A 296 10.27 -8.58 14.81
C PHE A 296 11.58 -9.36 14.71
N TYR A 297 12.60 -8.83 14.03
CA TYR A 297 13.87 -9.53 13.81
C TYR A 297 15.01 -9.03 14.71
N ALA A 298 14.96 -7.78 15.17
CA ALA A 298 16.04 -7.20 15.96
C ALA A 298 15.85 -7.44 17.47
N ASP A 299 17.01 -7.50 18.18
CA ASP A 299 17.03 -7.50 19.63
C ASP A 299 16.65 -6.12 20.21
N GLU A 300 16.26 -6.07 21.49
CA GLU A 300 15.87 -4.84 22.20
C GLU A 300 16.91 -3.71 22.07
N PRO A 301 18.24 -3.95 22.21
CA PRO A 301 19.23 -2.88 22.03
C PRO A 301 19.27 -2.23 20.65
N GLN A 302 18.77 -2.93 19.63
CA GLN A 302 18.67 -2.46 18.24
C GLN A 302 17.27 -1.92 17.89
N GLY A 303 16.38 -1.81 18.86
CA GLY A 303 15.04 -1.26 18.71
C GLY A 303 13.94 -2.29 18.41
N GLY A 304 14.28 -3.57 18.47
CA GLY A 304 13.34 -4.67 18.29
C GLY A 304 12.66 -5.11 19.59
N ARG A 305 11.89 -6.19 19.50
CA ARG A 305 11.15 -6.79 20.62
C ARG A 305 11.88 -7.98 21.28
N GLY A 306 13.12 -8.25 20.90
CA GLY A 306 13.91 -9.36 21.40
C GLY A 306 13.99 -10.56 20.43
N GLY A 307 13.78 -10.32 19.14
CA GLY A 307 13.92 -11.34 18.09
C GLY A 307 12.74 -12.31 18.08
N ASP A 308 11.54 -11.81 17.86
CA ASP A 308 10.33 -12.64 17.73
C ASP A 308 10.47 -13.70 16.61
N ILE A 309 11.28 -13.40 15.60
CA ILE A 309 11.67 -14.33 14.53
C ILE A 309 13.17 -14.60 14.62
N SER A 310 13.56 -15.86 14.68
CA SER A 310 14.97 -16.26 14.71
C SER A 310 15.26 -17.40 13.74
N LEU A 311 16.52 -17.46 13.28
CA LEU A 311 17.00 -18.54 12.41
C LEU A 311 17.31 -19.79 13.23
N THR A 312 17.07 -20.96 12.64
CA THR A 312 17.42 -22.25 13.25
C THR A 312 18.89 -22.57 13.05
N GLU A 313 19.44 -23.47 13.89
CA GLU A 313 20.77 -24.02 13.67
C GLU A 313 20.90 -24.74 12.31
N ASP A 314 19.82 -25.39 11.84
CA ASP A 314 19.81 -26.05 10.53
C ASP A 314 20.02 -25.05 9.39
N TYR A 315 19.43 -23.85 9.48
CA TYR A 315 19.68 -22.77 8.51
C TYR A 315 21.12 -22.26 8.59
N LEU A 316 21.62 -22.00 9.80
CA LEU A 316 22.98 -21.49 10.02
C LEU A 316 24.06 -22.47 9.53
N ASN A 317 23.79 -23.78 9.58
CA ASN A 317 24.71 -24.84 9.12
C ASN A 317 24.75 -24.96 7.58
N LEU A 318 23.95 -24.21 6.81
CA LEU A 318 24.03 -24.17 5.34
C LEU A 318 25.20 -23.31 4.82
N PHE A 319 25.78 -22.48 5.67
CA PHE A 319 26.86 -21.55 5.37
C PHE A 319 28.11 -21.85 6.15
#